data_eeb717180b13721f25b1cafbe2410426
#
_entry.id   eeb717180b13721f25b1cafbe2410426
#
_cell.length_a   1.000
_cell.length_b   1.000
_cell.length_c   1.000
_cell.angle_alpha   90.00
_cell.angle_beta   90.00
_cell.angle_gamma   90.00
#
_symmetry.space_group_name_H-M   'P 1'
#
loop_
_entity.id
_entity.type
_entity.pdbx_description
1 polymer ?
#
loop_
_entity_poly.entity_id
_entity_poly.type
_entity_poly.pdbx_seq_one_letter_code
_entity_poly.pdbx_strand_id
1 'polypeptide(L)'
;MRPRARSQDHCRRLVLAFPLLGHTGRVETVNANPLIGPMLAMVLITHVVWATMGIRRTRAVASGETHLSRFAVRGMDGIEPSAVRASDHYSNLFEMPVLFYVALLTAMQLGVQTVAMLALAWVYVVLRAAHAWVHLGRNVVRYRFYAFVSSTVTLILMWLVIAGSV
;
A
#
# COMPACT_ATOMS: atom_id res chain seq x y z
N MET A 1 21.95 66.92 -27.60
CA MET A 1 21.56 66.54 -26.27
C MET A 1 21.29 65.01 -26.23
N ARG A 2 22.20 64.22 -25.66
CA ARG A 2 21.95 62.84 -25.15
C ARG A 2 21.54 62.97 -23.71
N PRO A 3 20.90 61.96 -23.02
CA PRO A 3 21.24 60.54 -22.98
C PRO A 3 20.03 59.60 -22.87
N ARG A 4 20.18 58.35 -23.32
CA ARG A 4 19.37 57.20 -22.87
C ARG A 4 20.23 55.93 -22.96
N ALA A 5 20.98 55.65 -21.91
CA ALA A 5 21.67 54.38 -21.74
C ALA A 5 21.77 54.07 -20.24
N ARG A 6 20.65 53.65 -19.61
CA ARG A 6 20.67 53.23 -18.21
C ARG A 6 19.55 52.24 -17.82
N SER A 7 19.03 51.48 -18.77
CA SER A 7 17.94 50.56 -18.44
C SER A 7 18.21 49.07 -18.81
N GLN A 8 19.33 48.76 -19.43
CA GLN A 8 19.60 47.36 -19.82
C GLN A 8 20.55 46.60 -18.90
N ASP A 9 21.27 47.28 -18.01
CA ASP A 9 22.22 46.60 -17.11
C ASP A 9 21.59 46.01 -15.84
N HIS A 10 20.36 46.41 -15.51
CA HIS A 10 19.68 45.88 -14.33
C HIS A 10 19.03 44.53 -14.56
N CYS A 11 18.65 44.20 -15.80
CA CYS A 11 18.05 42.88 -16.11
C CYS A 11 19.10 41.76 -16.28
N ARG A 12 20.37 42.13 -16.58
CA ARG A 12 21.44 41.13 -16.75
C ARG A 12 22.06 40.63 -15.45
N ARG A 13 21.88 41.34 -14.34
CA ARG A 13 22.41 40.93 -13.00
C ARG A 13 21.51 40.02 -12.21
N LEU A 14 20.27 39.78 -12.63
CA LEU A 14 19.34 38.91 -11.88
C LEU A 14 19.34 37.44 -12.35
N VAL A 15 20.09 37.08 -13.40
CA VAL A 15 20.09 35.73 -13.96
C VAL A 15 21.32 34.91 -13.58
N LEU A 16 22.32 35.48 -12.88
CA LEU A 16 23.57 34.79 -12.58
C LEU A 16 23.90 34.59 -11.08
N ALA A 17 22.88 34.63 -10.20
CA ALA A 17 23.08 34.31 -8.80
C ALA A 17 22.21 33.12 -8.39
N PHE A 18 22.23 32.03 -9.18
CA PHE A 18 21.93 30.72 -8.64
C PHE A 18 23.27 30.16 -8.13
N PRO A 19 23.52 30.18 -6.82
CA PRO A 19 24.70 29.50 -6.30
C PRO A 19 24.47 28.01 -6.60
N LEU A 20 25.27 27.48 -7.53
CA LEU A 20 25.56 26.05 -7.57
C LEU A 20 26.21 25.73 -6.20
N LEU A 21 25.37 25.58 -5.18
CA LEU A 21 25.74 24.93 -3.94
C LEU A 21 26.24 23.56 -4.35
N GLY A 22 27.56 23.44 -4.40
CA GLY A 22 28.27 22.17 -4.43
C GLY A 22 27.83 21.34 -3.24
N HIS A 23 26.68 20.65 -3.41
CA HIS A 23 26.38 19.50 -2.60
C HIS A 23 27.42 18.45 -3.00
N THR A 24 28.58 18.49 -2.34
CA THR A 24 29.36 17.28 -2.14
C THR A 24 28.44 16.36 -1.36
N GLY A 25 27.58 15.67 -2.10
CA GLY A 25 26.64 14.72 -1.56
C GLY A 25 27.44 13.62 -0.87
N ARG A 26 27.67 13.81 0.44
CA ARG A 26 27.84 12.66 1.31
C ARG A 26 26.55 11.87 1.07
N VAL A 27 26.65 10.72 0.41
CA VAL A 27 25.58 9.75 0.37
C VAL A 27 25.34 9.36 1.81
N GLU A 28 24.47 10.10 2.51
CA GLU A 28 23.94 9.65 3.78
C GLU A 28 23.33 8.29 3.48
N THR A 29 23.91 7.25 4.06
CA THR A 29 23.28 5.93 4.05
C THR A 29 21.93 6.13 4.69
N VAL A 30 20.88 6.19 3.86
CA VAL A 30 19.50 6.27 4.32
C VAL A 30 19.29 4.98 5.09
N ASN A 31 19.40 5.05 6.42
CA ASN A 31 19.03 3.94 7.28
C ASN A 31 17.56 3.65 6.98
N ALA A 32 17.31 2.56 6.24
CA ALA A 32 15.97 2.20 5.82
C ALA A 32 15.10 2.05 7.07
N ASN A 33 14.01 2.85 7.12
CA ASN A 33 13.08 2.77 8.24
C ASN A 33 12.55 1.33 8.38
N PRO A 34 12.66 0.70 9.54
CA PRO A 34 12.29 -0.71 9.72
C PRO A 34 10.81 -1.00 9.38
N LEU A 35 9.94 0.00 9.43
CA LEU A 35 8.51 -0.14 9.09
C LEU A 35 8.26 -0.25 7.58
N ILE A 36 9.25 0.04 6.73
CA ILE A 36 9.16 -0.17 5.28
C ILE A 36 9.04 -1.66 4.95
N GLY A 37 9.71 -2.54 5.69
CA GLY A 37 9.64 -3.98 5.47
C GLY A 37 8.21 -4.55 5.48
N PRO A 38 7.46 -4.41 6.57
CA PRO A 38 6.06 -4.87 6.62
C PRO A 38 5.16 -4.15 5.61
N MET A 39 5.42 -2.88 5.27
CA MET A 39 4.69 -2.16 4.22
C MET A 39 4.88 -2.83 2.87
N LEU A 40 6.11 -3.11 2.46
CA LEU A 40 6.42 -3.78 1.19
C LEU A 40 5.88 -5.22 1.15
N ALA A 41 5.93 -5.95 2.26
CA ALA A 41 5.34 -7.27 2.36
C ALA A 41 3.82 -7.24 2.11
N MET A 42 3.12 -6.24 2.62
CA MET A 42 1.69 -6.08 2.37
C MET A 42 1.40 -5.69 0.90
N VAL A 43 2.24 -4.86 0.30
CA VAL A 43 2.18 -4.55 -1.14
C VAL A 43 2.36 -5.83 -1.97
N LEU A 44 3.33 -6.68 -1.60
CA LEU A 44 3.55 -7.96 -2.28
C LEU A 44 2.32 -8.87 -2.18
N ILE A 45 1.71 -9.02 -1.00
CA ILE A 45 0.46 -9.78 -0.82
C ILE A 45 -0.63 -9.26 -1.76
N THR A 46 -0.79 -7.94 -1.87
CA THR A 46 -1.77 -7.31 -2.75
C THR A 46 -1.52 -7.67 -4.22
N HIS A 47 -0.27 -7.65 -4.67
CA HIS A 47 0.08 -8.03 -6.06
C HIS A 47 -0.13 -9.52 -6.32
N VAL A 48 0.18 -10.40 -5.37
CA VAL A 48 -0.08 -11.84 -5.49
C VAL A 48 -1.58 -12.12 -5.61
N VAL A 49 -2.40 -11.44 -4.82
CA VAL A 49 -3.88 -11.56 -4.89
C VAL A 49 -4.39 -11.01 -6.22
N TRP A 50 -3.90 -9.86 -6.67
CA TRP A 50 -4.24 -9.28 -7.97
C TRP A 50 -3.92 -10.22 -9.13
N ALA A 51 -2.72 -10.80 -9.15
CA ALA A 51 -2.33 -11.77 -10.17
C ALA A 51 -3.20 -13.03 -10.12
N THR A 52 -3.49 -13.55 -8.92
CA THR A 52 -4.39 -14.70 -8.72
C THR A 52 -5.79 -14.40 -9.25
N MET A 53 -6.34 -13.22 -8.99
CA MET A 53 -7.62 -12.77 -9.51
C MET A 53 -7.60 -12.74 -11.04
N GLY A 54 -6.56 -12.14 -11.64
CA GLY A 54 -6.40 -12.08 -13.10
C GLY A 54 -6.37 -13.49 -13.73
N ILE A 55 -5.56 -14.39 -13.18
CA ILE A 55 -5.45 -15.78 -13.66
C ILE A 55 -6.78 -16.53 -13.56
N ARG A 56 -7.52 -16.39 -12.46
CA ARG A 56 -8.80 -17.07 -12.29
C ARG A 56 -9.88 -16.53 -13.23
N ARG A 57 -9.92 -15.20 -13.43
CA ARG A 57 -10.86 -14.57 -14.39
C ARG A 57 -10.58 -15.03 -15.82
N THR A 58 -9.31 -15.03 -16.24
CA THR A 58 -8.94 -15.48 -17.59
C THR A 58 -9.23 -16.97 -17.80
N ARG A 59 -9.00 -17.82 -16.79
CA ARG A 59 -9.36 -19.24 -16.85
C ARG A 59 -10.88 -19.46 -16.96
N ALA A 60 -11.68 -18.75 -16.16
CA ALA A 60 -13.13 -18.85 -16.19
C ALA A 60 -13.73 -18.45 -17.54
N VAL A 61 -13.12 -17.49 -18.23
CA VAL A 61 -13.52 -17.12 -19.60
C VAL A 61 -13.05 -18.16 -20.61
N ALA A 62 -11.82 -18.62 -20.50
CA ALA A 62 -11.23 -19.59 -21.43
C ALA A 62 -11.92 -20.98 -21.37
N SER A 63 -12.41 -21.39 -20.19
CA SER A 63 -13.18 -22.64 -20.02
C SER A 63 -14.65 -22.52 -20.50
N GLY A 64 -15.11 -21.31 -20.81
CA GLY A 64 -16.50 -21.05 -21.19
C GLY A 64 -17.48 -20.97 -20.00
N GLU A 65 -17.00 -21.15 -18.76
CA GLU A 65 -17.85 -21.10 -17.56
C GLU A 65 -18.37 -19.68 -17.25
N THR A 66 -17.67 -18.65 -17.75
CA THR A 66 -18.05 -17.25 -17.54
C THR A 66 -17.88 -16.45 -18.82
N HIS A 67 -18.92 -15.72 -19.22
CA HIS A 67 -18.82 -14.81 -20.35
C HIS A 67 -18.07 -13.52 -19.96
N LEU A 68 -17.16 -13.02 -20.83
CA LEU A 68 -16.33 -11.85 -20.54
C LEU A 68 -17.15 -10.61 -20.11
N SER A 69 -18.35 -10.41 -20.70
CA SER A 69 -19.23 -9.29 -20.36
C SER A 69 -19.69 -9.28 -18.89
N ARG A 70 -19.66 -10.42 -18.20
CA ARG A 70 -20.03 -10.49 -16.77
C ARG A 70 -19.06 -9.73 -15.87
N PHE A 71 -17.82 -9.56 -16.29
CA PHE A 71 -16.84 -8.76 -15.56
C PHE A 71 -16.94 -7.24 -15.79
N ALA A 72 -17.81 -6.79 -16.71
CA ALA A 72 -18.02 -5.38 -17.01
C ALA A 72 -18.79 -4.63 -15.90
N VAL A 73 -19.55 -5.34 -15.09
CA VAL A 73 -20.34 -4.79 -13.97
C VAL A 73 -19.99 -5.49 -12.67
N ARG A 74 -20.28 -4.84 -11.54
CA ARG A 74 -20.00 -5.40 -10.20
C ARG A 74 -20.91 -6.56 -9.78
N GLY A 75 -21.80 -7.05 -10.64
CA GLY A 75 -22.62 -8.23 -10.38
C GLY A 75 -21.78 -9.50 -10.38
N MET A 76 -22.02 -10.40 -9.41
CA MET A 76 -21.28 -11.67 -9.28
C MET A 76 -22.05 -12.87 -9.84
N ASP A 77 -23.28 -12.66 -10.34
CA ASP A 77 -24.14 -13.72 -10.88
C ASP A 77 -23.58 -14.30 -12.18
N GLY A 78 -23.50 -15.62 -12.26
CA GLY A 78 -22.99 -16.31 -13.45
C GLY A 78 -21.48 -16.19 -13.66
N ILE A 79 -20.72 -15.85 -12.59
CA ILE A 79 -19.26 -15.88 -12.57
C ILE A 79 -18.81 -17.13 -11.80
N GLU A 80 -17.76 -17.78 -12.30
CA GLU A 80 -17.16 -18.95 -11.66
C GLU A 80 -16.75 -18.62 -10.20
N PRO A 81 -17.11 -19.48 -9.21
CA PRO A 81 -16.95 -19.15 -7.78
C PRO A 81 -15.51 -18.86 -7.34
N SER A 82 -14.49 -19.42 -7.99
CA SER A 82 -13.09 -19.14 -7.62
C SER A 82 -12.65 -17.75 -8.08
N ALA A 83 -13.19 -17.27 -9.20
CA ALA A 83 -12.95 -15.92 -9.70
C ALA A 83 -13.69 -14.87 -8.83
N VAL A 84 -14.90 -15.18 -8.36
CA VAL A 84 -15.64 -14.36 -7.39
C VAL A 84 -14.84 -14.21 -6.11
N ARG A 85 -14.42 -15.33 -5.50
CA ARG A 85 -13.61 -15.29 -4.25
C ARG A 85 -12.34 -14.46 -4.38
N ALA A 86 -11.68 -14.54 -5.53
CA ALA A 86 -10.46 -13.75 -5.75
C ALA A 86 -10.77 -12.26 -5.89
N SER A 87 -11.88 -11.90 -6.53
CA SER A 87 -12.34 -10.52 -6.66
C SER A 87 -12.74 -9.92 -5.30
N ASP A 88 -13.49 -10.66 -4.50
CA ASP A 88 -13.92 -10.24 -3.16
C ASP A 88 -12.71 -10.02 -2.26
N HIS A 89 -11.75 -10.96 -2.32
CA HIS A 89 -10.54 -10.81 -1.51
C HIS A 89 -9.69 -9.61 -1.95
N TYR A 90 -9.57 -9.39 -3.27
CA TYR A 90 -8.88 -8.22 -3.80
C TYR A 90 -9.51 -6.91 -3.30
N SER A 91 -10.85 -6.80 -3.33
CA SER A 91 -11.57 -5.63 -2.79
C SER A 91 -11.29 -5.42 -1.30
N ASN A 92 -11.24 -6.50 -0.51
CA ASN A 92 -10.94 -6.48 0.93
C ASN A 92 -9.54 -5.92 1.26
N LEU A 93 -8.58 -5.99 0.30
CA LEU A 93 -7.25 -5.42 0.47
C LEU A 93 -7.22 -3.88 0.35
N PHE A 94 -8.29 -3.26 -0.12
CA PHE A 94 -8.44 -1.81 -0.19
C PHE A 94 -9.33 -1.24 0.93
N GLU A 95 -9.67 -2.05 1.92
CA GLU A 95 -10.40 -1.64 3.12
C GLU A 95 -9.43 -1.50 4.31
N MET A 96 -9.33 -2.52 5.16
CA MET A 96 -8.48 -2.48 6.36
C MET A 96 -6.98 -2.27 6.09
N PRO A 97 -6.36 -2.82 5.02
CA PRO A 97 -4.97 -2.55 4.71
C PRO A 97 -4.64 -1.09 4.38
N VAL A 98 -5.60 -0.31 3.91
CA VAL A 98 -5.39 1.13 3.74
C VAL A 98 -5.09 1.80 5.08
N LEU A 99 -5.86 1.46 6.13
CA LEU A 99 -5.63 1.97 7.49
C LEU A 99 -4.29 1.50 8.08
N PHE A 100 -3.81 0.33 7.68
CA PHE A 100 -2.48 -0.15 8.05
C PHE A 100 -1.37 0.69 7.41
N TYR A 101 -1.47 1.00 6.11
CA TYR A 101 -0.50 1.90 5.45
C TYR A 101 -0.50 3.28 6.11
N VAL A 102 -1.69 3.82 6.40
CA VAL A 102 -1.81 5.11 7.09
C VAL A 102 -1.17 5.05 8.48
N ALA A 103 -1.39 3.97 9.25
CA ALA A 103 -0.77 3.79 10.56
C ALA A 103 0.76 3.78 10.47
N LEU A 104 1.34 3.04 9.51
CA LEU A 104 2.79 3.00 9.32
C LEU A 104 3.36 4.36 8.91
N LEU A 105 2.71 5.05 7.97
CA LEU A 105 3.14 6.39 7.53
C LEU A 105 3.06 7.39 8.67
N THR A 106 1.99 7.36 9.47
CA THR A 106 1.84 8.19 10.66
C THR A 106 2.92 7.89 11.70
N ALA A 107 3.20 6.60 11.97
CA ALA A 107 4.24 6.20 12.89
C ALA A 107 5.64 6.67 12.42
N MET A 108 5.92 6.57 11.11
CA MET A 108 7.16 7.10 10.53
C MET A 108 7.27 8.61 10.69
N GLN A 109 6.18 9.35 10.43
CA GLN A 109 6.14 10.80 10.51
C GLN A 109 6.33 11.31 11.96
N LEU A 110 5.76 10.61 12.93
CA LEU A 110 5.88 10.95 14.36
C LEU A 110 7.14 10.35 15.02
N GLY A 111 7.95 9.60 14.31
CA GLY A 111 9.14 8.94 14.86
C GLY A 111 8.83 7.75 15.78
N VAL A 112 7.62 7.21 15.75
CA VAL A 112 7.17 6.08 16.59
C VAL A 112 7.63 4.76 15.99
N GLN A 113 8.95 4.51 16.03
CA GLN A 113 9.59 3.32 15.46
C GLN A 113 10.01 2.34 16.57
N THR A 114 9.10 2.08 17.49
CA THR A 114 9.34 1.17 18.62
C THR A 114 9.35 -0.29 18.16
N VAL A 115 10.03 -1.15 18.94
CA VAL A 115 10.01 -2.60 18.72
C VAL A 115 8.57 -3.15 18.75
N ALA A 116 7.73 -2.60 19.63
CA ALA A 116 6.31 -2.97 19.71
C ALA A 116 5.57 -2.65 18.40
N MET A 117 5.76 -1.43 17.83
CA MET A 117 5.14 -1.05 16.56
C MET A 117 5.59 -1.96 15.41
N LEU A 118 6.89 -2.26 15.32
CA LEU A 118 7.42 -3.16 14.31
C LEU A 118 6.87 -4.59 14.45
N ALA A 119 6.79 -5.10 15.68
CA ALA A 119 6.23 -6.42 15.95
C ALA A 119 4.74 -6.49 15.54
N LEU A 120 3.95 -5.50 15.94
CA LEU A 120 2.53 -5.42 15.54
C LEU A 120 2.37 -5.34 14.02
N ALA A 121 3.22 -4.58 13.33
CA ALA A 121 3.18 -4.47 11.88
C ALA A 121 3.43 -5.83 11.19
N TRP A 122 4.40 -6.61 11.66
CA TRP A 122 4.65 -7.95 11.12
C TRP A 122 3.54 -8.95 11.48
N VAL A 123 3.01 -8.90 12.71
CA VAL A 123 1.83 -9.73 13.10
C VAL A 123 0.64 -9.43 12.20
N TYR A 124 0.38 -8.16 11.89
CA TYR A 124 -0.67 -7.78 10.96
C TYR A 124 -0.46 -8.41 9.57
N VAL A 125 0.74 -8.29 9.00
CA VAL A 125 1.07 -8.86 7.69
C VAL A 125 0.87 -10.37 7.65
N VAL A 126 1.35 -11.09 8.68
CA VAL A 126 1.20 -12.56 8.78
C VAL A 126 -0.28 -12.95 8.85
N LEU A 127 -1.09 -12.25 9.65
CA LEU A 127 -2.53 -12.50 9.76
C LEU A 127 -3.26 -12.21 8.44
N ARG A 128 -2.87 -11.17 7.70
CA ARG A 128 -3.42 -10.86 6.37
C ARG A 128 -3.00 -11.89 5.32
N ALA A 129 -1.78 -12.41 5.38
CA ALA A 129 -1.33 -13.51 4.53
C ALA A 129 -2.14 -14.79 4.82
N ALA A 130 -2.35 -15.14 6.10
CA ALA A 130 -3.17 -16.28 6.51
C ALA A 130 -4.63 -16.10 6.05
N HIS A 131 -5.19 -14.90 6.21
CA HIS A 131 -6.53 -14.57 5.70
C HIS A 131 -6.62 -14.78 4.18
N ALA A 132 -5.65 -14.27 3.41
CA ALA A 132 -5.58 -14.45 1.96
C ALA A 132 -5.50 -15.93 1.57
N TRP A 133 -4.66 -16.70 2.25
CA TRP A 133 -4.52 -18.13 2.01
C TRP A 133 -5.82 -18.90 2.19
N VAL A 134 -6.52 -18.66 3.31
CA VAL A 134 -7.82 -19.30 3.59
C VAL A 134 -8.87 -18.86 2.57
N HIS A 135 -8.95 -17.56 2.27
CA HIS A 135 -9.97 -16.99 1.37
C HIS A 135 -9.83 -17.47 -0.07
N LEU A 136 -8.60 -17.48 -0.59
CA LEU A 136 -8.31 -17.93 -1.95
C LEU A 136 -8.33 -19.46 -2.07
N GLY A 137 -8.11 -20.19 -0.97
CA GLY A 137 -8.08 -21.65 -0.93
C GLY A 137 -9.46 -22.25 -0.67
N ARG A 138 -9.55 -23.04 0.40
CA ARG A 138 -10.77 -23.78 0.79
C ARG A 138 -11.93 -22.88 1.26
N ASN A 139 -11.67 -21.60 1.49
CA ASN A 139 -12.63 -20.58 1.93
C ASN A 139 -13.48 -21.00 3.16
N VAL A 140 -12.84 -21.64 4.15
CA VAL A 140 -13.51 -21.98 5.40
C VAL A 140 -13.82 -20.71 6.17
N VAL A 141 -15.10 -20.30 6.19
CA VAL A 141 -15.58 -19.01 6.69
C VAL A 141 -15.10 -18.75 8.12
N ARG A 142 -15.09 -19.76 9.00
CA ARG A 142 -14.66 -19.63 10.39
C ARG A 142 -13.20 -19.20 10.54
N TYR A 143 -12.28 -19.85 9.82
CA TYR A 143 -10.85 -19.49 9.86
C TYR A 143 -10.58 -18.13 9.21
N ARG A 144 -11.28 -17.84 8.12
CA ARG A 144 -11.24 -16.53 7.48
C ARG A 144 -11.66 -15.41 8.43
N PHE A 145 -12.77 -15.62 9.16
CA PHE A 145 -13.28 -14.67 10.14
C PHE A 145 -12.27 -14.42 11.28
N TYR A 146 -11.71 -15.48 11.89
CA TYR A 146 -10.71 -15.31 12.94
C TYR A 146 -9.46 -14.57 12.46
N ALA A 147 -8.93 -14.90 11.30
CA ALA A 147 -7.78 -14.19 10.74
C ALA A 147 -8.08 -12.71 10.47
N PHE A 148 -9.28 -12.39 9.96
CA PHE A 148 -9.74 -11.03 9.74
C PHE A 148 -9.85 -10.25 11.06
N VAL A 149 -10.57 -10.78 12.04
CA VAL A 149 -10.77 -10.12 13.33
C VAL A 149 -9.44 -9.91 14.06
N SER A 150 -8.58 -10.93 14.09
CA SER A 150 -7.26 -10.81 14.73
C SER A 150 -6.39 -9.74 14.08
N SER A 151 -6.40 -9.65 12.74
CA SER A 151 -5.68 -8.57 12.03
C SER A 151 -6.27 -7.19 12.33
N THR A 152 -7.59 -7.08 12.45
CA THR A 152 -8.26 -5.82 12.81
C THR A 152 -7.91 -5.39 14.23
N VAL A 153 -7.91 -6.32 15.19
CA VAL A 153 -7.47 -6.04 16.58
C VAL A 153 -6.01 -5.58 16.59
N THR A 154 -5.13 -6.25 15.85
CA THR A 154 -3.73 -5.84 15.73
C THR A 154 -3.60 -4.41 15.18
N LEU A 155 -4.38 -4.06 14.17
CA LEU A 155 -4.42 -2.70 13.62
C LEU A 155 -4.90 -1.66 14.63
N ILE A 156 -5.91 -1.99 15.44
CA ILE A 156 -6.37 -1.12 16.53
C ILE A 156 -5.25 -0.90 17.55
N LEU A 157 -4.52 -1.97 17.93
CA LEU A 157 -3.38 -1.84 18.84
C LEU A 157 -2.27 -0.94 18.27
N MET A 158 -1.99 -1.00 16.96
CA MET A 158 -1.04 -0.09 16.31
C MET A 158 -1.50 1.37 16.46
N TRP A 159 -2.78 1.66 16.23
CA TRP A 159 -3.33 3.00 16.41
C TRP A 159 -3.30 3.46 17.87
N LEU A 160 -3.51 2.56 18.84
CA LEU A 160 -3.37 2.89 20.27
C LEU A 160 -1.92 3.20 20.65
N VAL A 161 -0.94 2.51 20.08
CA VAL A 161 0.49 2.83 20.27
C VAL A 161 0.81 4.23 19.73
N ILE A 162 0.28 4.58 18.55
CA ILE A 162 0.45 5.93 17.98
C ILE A 162 -0.20 6.98 18.87
N ALA A 163 -1.46 6.77 19.27
CA ALA A 163 -2.21 7.71 20.10
C ALA A 163 -1.57 7.94 21.47
N GLY A 164 -0.96 6.90 22.05
CA GLY A 164 -0.25 7.00 23.34
C GLY A 164 1.13 7.66 23.26
N SER A 165 1.60 7.97 22.04
CA SER A 165 2.90 8.62 21.81
C SER A 165 2.79 10.11 21.47
N VAL A 166 1.58 10.63 21.36
CA VAL A 166 1.25 12.04 21.09
C VAL A 166 0.77 12.71 22.37
#